data_f8e442dd71bd850f28a6387b675376a1
#
_entry.id   f8e442dd71bd850f28a6387b675376a1
#
_cell.length_a   1.000
_cell.length_b   1.000
_cell.length_c   1.000
_cell.angle_alpha   90.00
_cell.angle_beta   90.00
_cell.angle_gamma   90.00
#
_symmetry.space_group_name_H-M   'P 1'
#
loop_
_entity.id
_entity.type
_entity.pdbx_description
1 polymer ?
#
loop_
_entity_poly.entity_id
_entity_poly.type
_entity_poly.pdbx_seq_one_letter_code
_entity_poly.pdbx_strand_id
1 'polypeptide(L)'
;KRERLCILVTPPVTEEEKQQLLQAAPGQKFFFTEKPELTEEQLRRADIILGNLQSPLQLKKCENLKWIQLNNAGTEGYCEPGLLPEGAQLANATGAYGMAISEHMIGCLFALRKKLLLYWDNQKVHCWHSEGHVKVIERSNVLVIGCGDIGMTFGRKMNALGCRVSGIRRRVSKKSDCPEWMEGMYGMDSLEELLPKADIVAMSLPGNASTYHVLSRERIALLSDNAVVLNVGRGTAI
;
A
#
# COMPACT_ATOMS: atom_id res chain seq x y z
N LYS A 1 22.43 -15.97 -31.04
CA LYS A 1 22.20 -16.73 -29.79
C LYS A 1 21.59 -15.77 -28.81
N ARG A 2 20.36 -16.04 -28.26
CA ARG A 2 19.83 -15.25 -27.15
C ARG A 2 20.79 -15.42 -25.97
N GLU A 3 21.21 -14.30 -25.40
CA GLU A 3 22.06 -14.28 -24.20
C GLU A 3 21.30 -14.92 -23.04
N ARG A 4 21.94 -15.82 -22.32
CA ARG A 4 21.34 -16.51 -21.18
C ARG A 4 21.38 -15.58 -19.96
N LEU A 5 20.21 -15.09 -19.52
CA LEU A 5 20.10 -14.19 -18.40
C LEU A 5 20.22 -14.93 -17.05
N CYS A 6 20.80 -14.26 -16.08
CA CYS A 6 20.86 -14.67 -14.68
C CYS A 6 19.75 -13.98 -13.90
N ILE A 7 18.79 -14.74 -13.40
CA ILE A 7 17.62 -14.25 -12.65
C ILE A 7 17.78 -14.64 -11.19
N LEU A 8 17.91 -13.63 -10.32
CA LEU A 8 18.00 -13.79 -8.88
C LEU A 8 16.60 -13.61 -8.27
N VAL A 9 16.10 -14.63 -7.57
CA VAL A 9 14.80 -14.62 -6.88
C VAL A 9 15.07 -14.54 -5.38
N THR A 10 14.71 -13.40 -4.76
CA THR A 10 15.06 -13.11 -3.35
C THR A 10 13.96 -13.47 -2.34
N PRO A 11 12.65 -13.47 -2.65
CA PRO A 11 11.65 -13.94 -1.71
C PRO A 11 11.66 -15.47 -1.61
N PRO A 12 11.24 -16.03 -0.48
CA PRO A 12 10.94 -17.44 -0.39
C PRO A 12 9.82 -17.78 -1.39
N VAL A 13 10.00 -18.86 -2.11
CA VAL A 13 9.03 -19.36 -3.10
C VAL A 13 8.78 -20.85 -2.87
N THR A 14 7.56 -21.30 -3.12
CA THR A 14 7.18 -22.71 -3.08
C THR A 14 7.76 -23.46 -4.29
N GLU A 15 7.77 -24.78 -4.25
CA GLU A 15 8.20 -25.61 -5.41
C GLU A 15 7.29 -25.37 -6.63
N GLU A 16 6.00 -25.15 -6.43
CA GLU A 16 5.07 -24.84 -7.52
C GLU A 16 5.41 -23.51 -8.19
N GLU A 17 5.66 -22.45 -7.39
CA GLU A 17 6.08 -21.14 -7.90
C GLU A 17 7.44 -21.20 -8.63
N LYS A 18 8.40 -21.99 -8.12
CA LYS A 18 9.67 -22.24 -8.84
C LYS A 18 9.41 -22.84 -10.22
N GLN A 19 8.55 -23.86 -10.31
CA GLN A 19 8.21 -24.48 -11.58
C GLN A 19 7.53 -23.50 -12.54
N GLN A 20 6.62 -22.65 -12.03
CA GLN A 20 5.99 -21.62 -12.84
C GLN A 20 7.02 -20.61 -13.38
N LEU A 21 7.96 -20.17 -12.56
CA LEU A 21 9.05 -19.26 -12.98
C LEU A 21 9.94 -19.90 -14.04
N LEU A 22 10.34 -21.17 -13.85
CA LEU A 22 11.15 -21.90 -14.81
C LEU A 22 10.45 -22.12 -16.16
N GLN A 23 9.14 -22.36 -16.13
CA GLN A 23 8.31 -22.50 -17.34
C GLN A 23 8.10 -21.16 -18.06
N ALA A 24 7.95 -20.05 -17.30
CA ALA A 24 7.76 -18.71 -17.85
C ALA A 24 9.00 -18.21 -18.61
N ALA A 25 10.22 -18.62 -18.20
CA ALA A 25 11.47 -18.19 -18.83
C ALA A 25 12.40 -19.38 -19.10
N PRO A 26 12.05 -20.26 -20.05
CA PRO A 26 12.83 -21.45 -20.36
C PRO A 26 14.22 -21.09 -20.89
N GLY A 27 15.23 -21.81 -20.43
CA GLY A 27 16.62 -21.63 -20.84
C GLY A 27 17.37 -20.51 -20.08
N GLN A 28 16.71 -19.74 -19.23
CA GLN A 28 17.36 -18.78 -18.36
C GLN A 28 17.96 -19.47 -17.13
N LYS A 29 18.88 -18.79 -16.43
CA LYS A 29 19.53 -19.30 -15.22
C LYS A 29 18.90 -18.66 -13.99
N PHE A 30 18.18 -19.45 -13.19
CA PHE A 30 17.58 -18.99 -11.95
C PHE A 30 18.48 -19.30 -10.75
N PHE A 31 18.56 -18.34 -9.82
CA PHE A 31 19.13 -18.49 -8.50
C PHE A 31 18.03 -18.18 -7.48
N PHE A 32 17.53 -19.20 -6.83
CA PHE A 32 16.59 -19.06 -5.72
C PHE A 32 17.39 -18.96 -4.43
N THR A 33 17.12 -17.94 -3.64
CA THR A 33 17.81 -17.73 -2.37
C THR A 33 17.07 -18.46 -1.25
N GLU A 34 17.75 -19.36 -0.58
CA GLU A 34 17.24 -20.03 0.62
C GLU A 34 17.62 -19.28 1.90
N LYS A 35 18.57 -18.38 1.81
CA LYS A 35 19.09 -17.57 2.91
C LYS A 35 18.87 -16.10 2.66
N PRO A 36 18.60 -15.31 3.72
CA PRO A 36 18.44 -13.87 3.57
C PRO A 36 19.71 -13.16 3.07
N GLU A 37 20.89 -13.74 3.27
CA GLU A 37 22.17 -13.13 2.88
C GLU A 37 22.53 -13.46 1.43
N LEU A 38 22.64 -12.41 0.61
CA LEU A 38 23.07 -12.50 -0.78
C LEU A 38 24.60 -12.31 -0.84
N THR A 39 25.26 -13.18 -1.59
CA THR A 39 26.70 -13.05 -1.86
C THR A 39 26.95 -11.96 -2.90
N GLU A 40 28.13 -11.34 -2.86
CA GLU A 40 28.53 -10.35 -3.88
C GLU A 40 28.55 -10.96 -5.28
N GLU A 41 28.94 -12.22 -5.40
CA GLU A 41 28.95 -12.91 -6.68
C GLU A 41 27.54 -13.07 -7.27
N GLN A 42 26.53 -13.39 -6.44
CA GLN A 42 25.14 -13.46 -6.87
C GLN A 42 24.65 -12.10 -7.35
N LEU A 43 24.93 -11.02 -6.61
CA LEU A 43 24.55 -9.65 -6.99
C LEU A 43 25.23 -9.21 -8.29
N ARG A 44 26.52 -9.43 -8.44
CA ARG A 44 27.29 -9.05 -9.65
C ARG A 44 26.83 -9.79 -10.90
N ARG A 45 26.38 -11.03 -10.76
CA ARG A 45 25.91 -11.86 -11.88
C ARG A 45 24.46 -11.64 -12.27
N ALA A 46 23.66 -10.96 -11.42
CA ALA A 46 22.24 -10.81 -11.66
C ALA A 46 21.97 -9.82 -12.82
N ASP A 47 21.33 -10.32 -13.87
CA ASP A 47 20.72 -9.50 -14.93
C ASP A 47 19.33 -9.03 -14.52
N ILE A 48 18.58 -9.88 -13.81
CA ILE A 48 17.23 -9.61 -13.32
C ILE A 48 17.16 -9.98 -11.84
N ILE A 49 16.50 -9.14 -11.03
CA ILE A 49 16.20 -9.43 -9.63
C ILE A 49 14.68 -9.42 -9.46
N LEU A 50 14.15 -10.54 -8.95
CA LEU A 50 12.76 -10.66 -8.54
C LEU A 50 12.71 -10.65 -7.01
N GLY A 51 12.14 -9.58 -6.44
CA GLY A 51 12.03 -9.33 -5.02
C GLY A 51 12.92 -8.20 -4.52
N ASN A 52 12.87 -7.97 -3.21
CA ASN A 52 13.62 -6.90 -2.57
C ASN A 52 15.03 -7.37 -2.20
N LEU A 53 15.95 -6.44 -2.20
CA LEU A 53 17.28 -6.60 -1.58
C LEU A 53 17.18 -6.29 -0.08
N GLN A 54 18.07 -6.82 0.74
CA GLN A 54 18.16 -6.51 2.18
C GLN A 54 18.43 -5.02 2.42
N SER A 55 19.22 -4.42 1.53
CA SER A 55 19.47 -2.98 1.49
C SER A 55 19.48 -2.51 0.03
N PRO A 56 18.81 -1.41 -0.31
CA PRO A 56 18.90 -0.83 -1.64
C PRO A 56 20.34 -0.51 -2.08
N LEU A 57 21.24 -0.27 -1.13
CA LEU A 57 22.66 -0.01 -1.42
C LEU A 57 23.37 -1.19 -2.10
N GLN A 58 22.83 -2.40 -1.99
CA GLN A 58 23.36 -3.58 -2.69
C GLN A 58 23.25 -3.46 -4.22
N LEU A 59 22.38 -2.59 -4.73
CA LEU A 59 22.28 -2.29 -6.17
C LEU A 59 23.61 -1.79 -6.77
N LYS A 60 24.46 -1.12 -5.98
CA LYS A 60 25.81 -0.72 -6.41
C LYS A 60 26.73 -1.88 -6.79
N LYS A 61 26.39 -3.09 -6.34
CA LYS A 61 27.13 -4.33 -6.66
C LYS A 61 26.54 -5.08 -7.87
N CYS A 62 25.39 -4.62 -8.39
CA CYS A 62 24.64 -5.28 -9.46
C CYS A 62 25.02 -4.69 -10.83
N GLU A 63 26.29 -4.86 -11.24
CA GLU A 63 26.86 -4.22 -12.43
C GLU A 63 26.15 -4.59 -13.74
N ASN A 64 25.56 -5.79 -13.83
CA ASN A 64 24.89 -6.32 -15.01
C ASN A 64 23.37 -6.17 -14.98
N LEU A 65 22.81 -5.53 -13.95
CA LEU A 65 21.39 -5.47 -13.74
C LEU A 65 20.68 -4.72 -14.87
N LYS A 66 19.66 -5.35 -15.45
CA LYS A 66 18.77 -4.82 -16.48
C LYS A 66 17.39 -4.50 -15.92
N TRP A 67 16.94 -5.27 -14.92
CA TRP A 67 15.63 -5.09 -14.33
C TRP A 67 15.58 -5.60 -12.89
N ILE A 68 14.94 -4.83 -12.02
CA ILE A 68 14.53 -5.26 -10.69
C ILE A 68 13.03 -5.10 -10.51
N GLN A 69 12.35 -6.17 -10.13
CA GLN A 69 10.95 -6.18 -9.72
C GLN A 69 10.87 -6.28 -8.20
N LEU A 70 10.45 -5.21 -7.53
CA LEU A 70 10.20 -5.23 -6.10
C LEU A 70 8.92 -6.02 -5.79
N ASN A 71 8.89 -6.71 -4.65
CA ASN A 71 7.71 -7.42 -4.15
C ASN A 71 6.84 -6.57 -3.20
N ASN A 72 7.16 -5.30 -3.01
CA ASN A 72 6.33 -4.32 -2.30
C ASN A 72 5.97 -3.14 -3.21
N ALA A 73 4.98 -2.35 -2.81
CA ALA A 73 4.55 -1.16 -3.55
C ALA A 73 5.44 0.06 -3.28
N GLY A 74 6.10 0.12 -2.12
CA GLY A 74 7.04 1.18 -1.78
C GLY A 74 8.37 1.01 -2.51
N THR A 75 8.96 2.12 -2.95
CA THR A 75 10.26 2.17 -3.66
C THR A 75 11.30 2.95 -2.87
N GLU A 76 11.04 3.21 -1.60
CA GLU A 76 11.92 4.00 -0.74
C GLU A 76 13.35 3.43 -0.72
N GLY A 77 14.32 4.31 -0.95
CA GLY A 77 15.74 3.96 -1.03
C GLY A 77 16.18 3.33 -2.35
N TYR A 78 15.29 2.84 -3.20
CA TYR A 78 15.64 2.24 -4.50
C TYR A 78 15.77 3.26 -5.64
N CYS A 79 15.16 4.44 -5.50
CA CYS A 79 15.15 5.48 -6.53
C CYS A 79 16.18 6.60 -6.28
N GLU A 80 17.14 6.38 -5.39
CA GLU A 80 18.19 7.35 -5.12
C GLU A 80 19.08 7.54 -6.37
N PRO A 81 19.47 8.78 -6.70
CA PRO A 81 20.32 9.05 -7.85
C PRO A 81 21.63 8.22 -7.84
N GLY A 82 21.94 7.62 -8.97
CA GLY A 82 23.16 6.82 -9.14
C GLY A 82 23.17 5.46 -8.43
N LEU A 83 22.03 5.00 -7.91
CA LEU A 83 21.93 3.69 -7.26
C LEU A 83 21.66 2.56 -8.27
N LEU A 84 20.74 2.79 -9.21
CA LEU A 84 20.48 1.86 -10.31
C LEU A 84 21.57 2.00 -11.39
N PRO A 85 22.08 0.88 -11.92
CA PRO A 85 22.93 0.92 -13.11
C PRO A 85 22.26 1.63 -14.28
N GLU A 86 23.09 2.25 -15.15
CA GLU A 86 22.57 2.93 -16.34
C GLU A 86 21.78 1.96 -17.24
N GLY A 87 20.59 2.37 -17.64
CA GLY A 87 19.67 1.57 -18.45
C GLY A 87 18.88 0.49 -17.68
N ALA A 88 19.17 0.27 -16.39
CA ALA A 88 18.37 -0.65 -15.58
C ALA A 88 16.99 -0.08 -15.29
N GLN A 89 15.99 -0.96 -15.29
CA GLN A 89 14.60 -0.62 -14.98
C GLN A 89 14.21 -1.13 -13.59
N LEU A 90 13.41 -0.32 -12.88
CA LEU A 90 12.80 -0.70 -11.61
C LEU A 90 11.28 -0.74 -11.77
N ALA A 91 10.69 -1.83 -11.35
CA ALA A 91 9.25 -1.99 -11.20
C ALA A 91 8.90 -2.38 -9.76
N ASN A 92 7.70 -2.06 -9.33
CA ASN A 92 7.19 -2.40 -8.00
C ASN A 92 5.89 -3.20 -8.08
N ALA A 93 5.36 -3.66 -6.94
CA ALA A 93 4.14 -4.43 -6.86
C ALA A 93 2.88 -3.56 -6.64
N THR A 94 2.83 -2.36 -7.22
CA THR A 94 1.61 -1.54 -7.21
C THR A 94 0.49 -2.30 -7.93
N GLY A 95 -0.69 -2.39 -7.30
CA GLY A 95 -1.83 -3.16 -7.81
C GLY A 95 -2.01 -4.52 -7.14
N ALA A 96 -1.01 -5.05 -6.44
CA ALA A 96 -1.07 -6.36 -5.81
C ALA A 96 -1.75 -6.35 -4.42
N TYR A 97 -1.79 -5.21 -3.74
CA TYR A 97 -2.15 -5.14 -2.32
C TYR A 97 -3.53 -4.56 -2.02
N GLY A 98 -4.18 -3.94 -3.00
CA GLY A 98 -5.44 -3.22 -2.80
C GLY A 98 -6.52 -4.07 -2.14
N MET A 99 -6.65 -5.33 -2.55
CA MET A 99 -7.63 -6.27 -2.02
C MET A 99 -7.39 -6.57 -0.53
N ALA A 100 -6.22 -7.12 -0.19
CA ALA A 100 -5.91 -7.57 1.16
C ALA A 100 -5.87 -6.41 2.17
N ILE A 101 -5.21 -5.29 1.81
CA ILE A 101 -5.10 -4.13 2.69
C ILE A 101 -6.47 -3.47 2.91
N SER A 102 -7.30 -3.34 1.88
CA SER A 102 -8.63 -2.75 2.05
C SER A 102 -9.53 -3.60 2.96
N GLU A 103 -9.41 -4.92 2.94
CA GLU A 103 -10.13 -5.83 3.85
C GLU A 103 -9.65 -5.66 5.29
N HIS A 104 -8.34 -5.56 5.50
CA HIS A 104 -7.78 -5.27 6.81
C HIS A 104 -8.29 -3.93 7.37
N MET A 105 -8.29 -2.86 6.54
CA MET A 105 -8.82 -1.55 6.92
C MET A 105 -10.28 -1.63 7.35
N ILE A 106 -11.11 -2.35 6.62
CA ILE A 106 -12.53 -2.55 6.93
C ILE A 106 -12.68 -3.35 8.23
N GLY A 107 -11.89 -4.39 8.42
CA GLY A 107 -11.84 -5.15 9.67
C GLY A 107 -11.51 -4.28 10.89
N CYS A 108 -10.48 -3.46 10.79
CA CYS A 108 -10.10 -2.49 11.83
C CYS A 108 -11.22 -1.47 12.09
N LEU A 109 -11.84 -0.95 11.02
CA LEU A 109 -12.95 -0.01 11.14
C LEU A 109 -14.13 -0.61 11.91
N PHE A 110 -14.54 -1.83 11.57
CA PHE A 110 -15.61 -2.53 12.29
C PHE A 110 -15.21 -2.83 13.73
N ALA A 111 -13.97 -3.25 13.98
CA ALA A 111 -13.50 -3.51 15.34
C ALA A 111 -13.64 -2.26 16.23
N LEU A 112 -13.27 -1.09 15.72
CA LEU A 112 -13.42 0.18 16.42
C LEU A 112 -14.89 0.59 16.56
N ARG A 113 -15.64 0.66 15.45
CA ARG A 113 -17.02 1.16 15.43
C ARG A 113 -18.00 0.27 16.19
N LYS A 114 -17.75 -1.03 16.26
CA LYS A 114 -18.58 -2.02 16.97
C LYS A 114 -18.03 -2.40 18.32
N LYS A 115 -16.93 -1.77 18.76
CA LYS A 115 -16.29 -2.03 20.07
C LYS A 115 -15.94 -3.51 20.28
N LEU A 116 -15.55 -4.20 19.20
CA LEU A 116 -15.36 -5.67 19.24
C LEU A 116 -14.27 -6.07 20.24
N LEU A 117 -13.22 -5.28 20.42
CA LEU A 117 -12.15 -5.57 21.37
C LEU A 117 -12.64 -5.50 22.83
N LEU A 118 -13.49 -4.52 23.16
CA LEU A 118 -14.08 -4.42 24.50
C LEU A 118 -15.01 -5.61 24.78
N TYR A 119 -15.85 -5.98 23.82
CA TYR A 119 -16.69 -7.18 23.96
C TYR A 119 -15.88 -8.47 24.04
N TRP A 120 -14.77 -8.55 23.31
CA TRP A 120 -13.84 -9.68 23.41
C TRP A 120 -13.23 -9.80 24.81
N ASP A 121 -12.83 -8.69 25.43
CA ASP A 121 -12.31 -8.70 26.80
C ASP A 121 -13.38 -9.07 27.82
N ASN A 122 -14.60 -8.57 27.69
CA ASN A 122 -15.75 -8.98 28.50
C ASN A 122 -16.03 -10.49 28.38
N GLN A 123 -15.95 -11.04 27.16
CA GLN A 123 -16.16 -12.47 26.91
C GLN A 123 -15.13 -13.33 27.65
N LYS A 124 -13.86 -12.92 27.71
CA LYS A 124 -12.80 -13.66 28.43
C LYS A 124 -13.09 -13.83 29.92
N VAL A 125 -13.78 -12.86 30.51
CA VAL A 125 -14.13 -12.87 31.93
C VAL A 125 -15.59 -13.24 32.18
N HIS A 126 -16.29 -13.79 31.17
CA HIS A 126 -17.72 -14.17 31.23
C HIS A 126 -18.64 -13.03 31.68
N CYS A 127 -18.29 -11.80 31.35
CA CYS A 127 -19.06 -10.61 31.70
C CYS A 127 -20.02 -10.24 30.54
N TRP A 128 -21.33 -10.29 30.83
CA TRP A 128 -22.36 -9.79 29.93
C TRP A 128 -22.64 -8.33 30.25
N HIS A 129 -21.94 -7.43 29.54
CA HIS A 129 -22.02 -5.96 29.73
C HIS A 129 -22.17 -5.21 28.42
N SER A 130 -22.97 -4.14 28.43
CA SER A 130 -23.10 -3.28 27.27
C SER A 130 -22.03 -2.19 27.27
N GLU A 131 -21.23 -2.12 26.22
CA GLU A 131 -20.23 -1.06 26.02
C GLU A 131 -20.84 0.25 25.48
N GLY A 132 -22.17 0.40 25.54
CA GLY A 132 -22.90 1.58 25.11
C GLY A 132 -23.10 1.63 23.58
N HIS A 133 -23.49 2.80 23.10
CA HIS A 133 -23.85 2.99 21.69
C HIS A 133 -22.71 2.67 20.73
N VAL A 134 -23.05 1.98 19.66
CA VAL A 134 -22.18 1.71 18.50
C VAL A 134 -22.65 2.50 17.29
N LYS A 135 -21.71 2.98 16.48
CA LYS A 135 -22.05 3.68 15.24
C LYS A 135 -22.21 2.71 14.08
N VAL A 136 -23.22 2.97 13.26
CA VAL A 136 -23.41 2.33 11.96
C VAL A 136 -22.54 3.06 10.95
N ILE A 137 -21.99 2.34 9.98
CA ILE A 137 -21.16 2.93 8.92
C ILE A 137 -21.97 3.33 7.69
N GLU A 138 -23.14 2.74 7.47
CA GLU A 138 -24.04 3.12 6.38
C GLU A 138 -24.31 4.62 6.41
N ARG A 139 -24.29 5.27 5.26
CA ARG A 139 -24.40 6.73 5.07
C ARG A 139 -23.29 7.59 5.68
N SER A 140 -22.24 6.97 6.27
CA SER A 140 -21.07 7.72 6.70
C SER A 140 -20.34 8.35 5.52
N ASN A 141 -19.77 9.54 5.74
CA ASN A 141 -18.92 10.21 4.78
C ASN A 141 -17.49 9.66 4.90
N VAL A 142 -17.01 9.05 3.85
CA VAL A 142 -15.64 8.50 3.77
C VAL A 142 -14.79 9.41 2.89
N LEU A 143 -13.70 9.93 3.46
CA LEU A 143 -12.70 10.68 2.73
C LEU A 143 -11.47 9.81 2.50
N VAL A 144 -11.19 9.49 1.24
CA VAL A 144 -10.02 8.71 0.83
C VAL A 144 -8.91 9.67 0.42
N ILE A 145 -7.82 9.72 1.20
CA ILE A 145 -6.63 10.53 0.90
C ILE A 145 -5.56 9.63 0.28
N GLY A 146 -5.37 9.77 -1.03
CA GLY A 146 -4.54 8.88 -1.83
C GLY A 146 -5.38 7.85 -2.60
N CYS A 147 -5.94 8.28 -3.74
CA CYS A 147 -6.77 7.44 -4.62
C CYS A 147 -5.90 6.62 -5.60
N GLY A 148 -4.95 5.84 -5.07
CA GLY A 148 -4.23 4.79 -5.75
C GLY A 148 -4.95 3.44 -5.65
N ASP A 149 -4.26 2.32 -5.89
CA ASP A 149 -4.79 0.96 -5.82
C ASP A 149 -5.53 0.68 -4.50
N ILE A 150 -4.86 0.90 -3.37
CA ILE A 150 -5.43 0.62 -2.04
C ILE A 150 -6.63 1.53 -1.75
N GLY A 151 -6.46 2.85 -1.93
CA GLY A 151 -7.50 3.82 -1.62
C GLY A 151 -8.76 3.65 -2.46
N MET A 152 -8.59 3.39 -3.77
CA MET A 152 -9.72 3.15 -4.67
C MET A 152 -10.45 1.84 -4.34
N THR A 153 -9.70 0.78 -4.02
CA THR A 153 -10.28 -0.51 -3.63
C THR A 153 -11.04 -0.40 -2.31
N PHE A 154 -10.48 0.29 -1.32
CA PHE A 154 -11.16 0.58 -0.05
C PHE A 154 -12.43 1.41 -0.29
N GLY A 155 -12.32 2.53 -1.02
CA GLY A 155 -13.46 3.40 -1.31
C GLY A 155 -14.61 2.67 -1.99
N ARG A 156 -14.33 1.83 -2.99
CA ARG A 156 -15.34 1.01 -3.67
C ARG A 156 -16.06 0.05 -2.72
N LYS A 157 -15.31 -0.61 -1.81
CA LYS A 157 -15.90 -1.49 -0.80
C LYS A 157 -16.76 -0.71 0.21
N MET A 158 -16.31 0.48 0.62
CA MET A 158 -17.09 1.34 1.51
C MET A 158 -18.37 1.86 0.85
N ASN A 159 -18.34 2.19 -0.43
CA ASN A 159 -19.54 2.52 -1.20
C ASN A 159 -20.53 1.34 -1.25
N ALA A 160 -20.04 0.12 -1.49
CA ALA A 160 -20.85 -1.09 -1.46
C ALA A 160 -21.48 -1.36 -0.08
N LEU A 161 -20.88 -0.87 1.00
CA LEU A 161 -21.43 -0.90 2.36
C LEU A 161 -22.36 0.30 2.67
N GLY A 162 -22.76 1.07 1.66
CA GLY A 162 -23.72 2.17 1.76
C GLY A 162 -23.12 3.51 2.23
N CYS A 163 -21.79 3.67 2.22
CA CYS A 163 -21.13 4.92 2.55
C CYS A 163 -21.09 5.87 1.35
N ARG A 164 -21.04 7.18 1.64
CA ARG A 164 -20.74 8.22 0.66
C ARG A 164 -19.25 8.44 0.61
N VAL A 165 -18.63 8.32 -0.57
CA VAL A 165 -17.18 8.31 -0.71
C VAL A 165 -16.71 9.49 -1.54
N SER A 166 -15.80 10.28 -0.98
CA SER A 166 -15.05 11.32 -1.68
C SER A 166 -13.55 11.00 -1.66
N GLY A 167 -12.82 11.40 -2.70
CA GLY A 167 -11.41 11.13 -2.85
C GLY A 167 -10.54 12.36 -2.99
N ILE A 168 -9.34 12.32 -2.40
CA ILE A 168 -8.27 13.31 -2.61
C ILE A 168 -7.16 12.67 -3.44
N ARG A 169 -6.77 13.35 -4.51
CA ARG A 169 -5.68 12.93 -5.41
C ARG A 169 -4.76 14.10 -5.73
N ARG A 170 -3.46 13.82 -5.88
CA ARG A 170 -2.47 14.85 -6.21
C ARG A 170 -2.74 15.59 -7.52
N ARG A 171 -3.23 14.87 -8.53
CA ARG A 171 -3.56 15.43 -9.85
C ARG A 171 -4.98 15.00 -10.21
N VAL A 172 -5.86 15.96 -10.32
CA VAL A 172 -7.21 15.78 -10.86
C VAL A 172 -7.22 16.52 -12.19
N SER A 173 -7.13 15.77 -13.29
CA SER A 173 -6.99 16.39 -14.63
C SER A 173 -8.30 16.54 -15.35
N LYS A 174 -9.29 15.69 -15.07
CA LYS A 174 -10.61 15.71 -15.75
C LYS A 174 -11.72 15.18 -14.83
N LYS A 175 -12.95 15.60 -15.08
CA LYS A 175 -14.15 15.09 -14.40
C LYS A 175 -14.33 13.58 -14.60
N SER A 176 -13.78 13.02 -15.68
CA SER A 176 -13.75 11.58 -15.96
C SER A 176 -12.86 10.75 -15.03
N ASP A 177 -12.02 11.39 -14.20
CA ASP A 177 -11.17 10.69 -13.25
C ASP A 177 -11.92 10.24 -11.97
N CYS A 178 -13.17 10.74 -11.81
CA CYS A 178 -14.06 10.37 -10.70
C CYS A 178 -14.97 9.21 -11.14
N PRO A 179 -14.89 8.03 -10.51
CA PRO A 179 -15.82 6.94 -10.79
C PRO A 179 -17.26 7.31 -10.41
N GLU A 180 -18.24 6.73 -11.09
CA GLU A 180 -19.66 6.99 -10.85
C GLU A 180 -20.13 6.68 -9.42
N TRP A 181 -19.47 5.74 -8.74
CA TRP A 181 -19.77 5.39 -7.36
C TRP A 181 -19.21 6.37 -6.31
N MET A 182 -18.36 7.33 -6.69
CA MET A 182 -17.84 8.37 -5.81
C MET A 182 -18.67 9.67 -5.94
N GLU A 183 -18.84 10.38 -4.82
CA GLU A 183 -19.47 11.71 -4.84
C GLU A 183 -18.56 12.77 -5.49
N GLY A 184 -17.25 12.62 -5.37
CA GLY A 184 -16.29 13.53 -5.99
C GLY A 184 -14.84 13.11 -5.82
N MET A 185 -14.02 13.59 -6.76
CA MET A 185 -12.56 13.49 -6.72
C MET A 185 -11.98 14.89 -6.70
N TYR A 186 -11.18 15.21 -5.68
CA TYR A 186 -10.70 16.55 -5.38
C TYR A 186 -9.17 16.62 -5.34
N GLY A 187 -8.63 17.82 -5.47
CA GLY A 187 -7.22 18.13 -5.23
C GLY A 187 -6.92 18.28 -3.74
N MET A 188 -5.62 18.39 -3.43
CA MET A 188 -5.17 18.59 -2.04
C MET A 188 -5.62 19.92 -1.43
N ASP A 189 -5.91 20.93 -2.24
CA ASP A 189 -6.47 22.23 -1.88
C ASP A 189 -7.86 22.17 -1.25
N SER A 190 -8.63 21.11 -1.56
CA SER A 190 -9.96 20.89 -0.99
C SER A 190 -9.94 20.11 0.35
N LEU A 191 -8.77 19.70 0.83
CA LEU A 191 -8.66 18.80 1.99
C LEU A 191 -9.29 19.42 3.25
N GLU A 192 -8.99 20.67 3.54
CA GLU A 192 -9.48 21.36 4.76
C GLU A 192 -10.99 21.62 4.74
N GLU A 193 -11.60 21.73 3.56
CA GLU A 193 -13.05 21.81 3.40
C GLU A 193 -13.74 20.46 3.64
N LEU A 194 -13.08 19.35 3.28
CA LEU A 194 -13.67 18.01 3.33
C LEU A 194 -13.49 17.33 4.70
N LEU A 195 -12.41 17.63 5.42
CA LEU A 195 -12.11 17.00 6.71
C LEU A 195 -13.25 17.17 7.75
N PRO A 196 -13.88 18.35 7.93
CA PRO A 196 -14.98 18.51 8.90
C PRO A 196 -16.22 17.68 8.58
N LYS A 197 -16.39 17.28 7.32
CA LYS A 197 -17.54 16.50 6.83
C LYS A 197 -17.29 14.98 6.92
N ALA A 198 -16.03 14.55 7.17
CA ALA A 198 -15.64 13.16 7.14
C ALA A 198 -15.92 12.45 8.47
N ASP A 199 -16.64 11.33 8.41
CA ASP A 199 -16.80 10.39 9.52
C ASP A 199 -15.66 9.36 9.56
N ILE A 200 -15.08 9.07 8.40
CA ILE A 200 -14.01 8.09 8.20
C ILE A 200 -12.99 8.71 7.24
N VAL A 201 -11.75 8.81 7.66
CA VAL A 201 -10.62 9.22 6.83
C VAL A 201 -9.71 8.04 6.58
N ALA A 202 -9.50 7.67 5.32
CA ALA A 202 -8.63 6.58 4.91
C ALA A 202 -7.43 7.13 4.14
N MET A 203 -6.23 6.88 4.64
CA MET A 203 -4.99 7.37 4.07
C MET A 203 -4.15 6.23 3.50
N SER A 204 -3.73 6.37 2.23
CA SER A 204 -2.85 5.44 1.52
C SER A 204 -1.83 6.19 0.66
N LEU A 205 -1.11 7.13 1.28
CA LEU A 205 -0.14 7.99 0.62
C LEU A 205 1.26 7.36 0.62
N PRO A 206 2.07 7.58 -0.44
CA PRO A 206 3.49 7.24 -0.41
C PRO A 206 4.25 8.15 0.57
N GLY A 207 5.43 7.71 1.03
CA GLY A 207 6.32 8.51 1.88
C GLY A 207 7.24 9.40 1.05
N ASN A 208 6.97 10.70 1.01
CA ASN A 208 7.84 11.69 0.38
C ASN A 208 7.58 13.09 0.98
N ALA A 209 8.39 14.07 0.60
CA ALA A 209 8.30 15.43 1.14
C ALA A 209 6.91 16.08 0.93
N SER A 210 6.22 15.79 -0.17
CA SER A 210 4.89 16.36 -0.45
C SER A 210 3.75 15.71 0.34
N THR A 211 4.00 14.58 1.00
CA THR A 211 3.02 13.85 1.81
C THR A 211 3.35 13.87 3.30
N TYR A 212 4.44 14.53 3.67
CA TYR A 212 4.83 14.73 5.07
C TYR A 212 3.80 15.61 5.79
N HIS A 213 3.27 15.12 6.91
CA HIS A 213 2.26 15.80 7.72
C HIS A 213 1.06 16.33 6.91
N VAL A 214 0.60 15.55 5.91
CA VAL A 214 -0.64 15.87 5.18
C VAL A 214 -1.82 15.97 6.13
N LEU A 215 -1.88 15.12 7.15
CA LEU A 215 -2.84 15.23 8.25
C LEU A 215 -2.11 15.79 9.47
N SER A 216 -1.78 17.10 9.43
CA SER A 216 -1.13 17.82 10.52
C SER A 216 -2.05 17.97 11.74
N ARG A 217 -1.48 18.45 12.87
CA ARG A 217 -2.25 18.74 14.10
C ARG A 217 -3.43 19.67 13.82
N GLU A 218 -3.24 20.71 13.01
CA GLU A 218 -4.27 21.69 12.67
C GLU A 218 -5.39 21.03 11.84
N ARG A 219 -5.04 20.15 10.93
CA ARG A 219 -5.99 19.39 10.11
C ARG A 219 -6.73 18.32 10.91
N ILE A 220 -6.06 17.66 11.85
CA ILE A 220 -6.71 16.75 12.80
C ILE A 220 -7.76 17.48 13.61
N ALA A 221 -7.49 18.71 14.03
CA ALA A 221 -8.45 19.55 14.78
C ALA A 221 -9.70 19.93 13.99
N LEU A 222 -9.70 19.78 12.67
CA LEU A 222 -10.89 19.98 11.83
C LEU A 222 -11.83 18.75 11.81
N LEU A 223 -11.34 17.60 12.24
CA LEU A 223 -12.15 16.36 12.27
C LEU A 223 -13.19 16.43 13.39
N SER A 224 -14.33 15.77 13.18
CA SER A 224 -15.27 15.54 14.27
C SER A 224 -14.68 14.64 15.36
N ASP A 225 -15.09 14.83 16.62
CA ASP A 225 -14.61 14.03 17.77
C ASP A 225 -14.81 12.52 17.61
N ASN A 226 -15.72 12.14 16.74
CA ASN A 226 -16.03 10.75 16.46
C ASN A 226 -15.48 10.24 15.11
N ALA A 227 -14.65 11.03 14.44
CA ALA A 227 -14.04 10.58 13.19
C ALA A 227 -13.06 9.41 13.45
N VAL A 228 -12.99 8.49 12.51
CA VAL A 228 -11.99 7.41 12.52
C VAL A 228 -10.98 7.68 11.42
N VAL A 229 -9.70 7.66 11.79
CA VAL A 229 -8.58 7.76 10.84
C VAL A 229 -7.94 6.40 10.68
N LEU A 230 -7.82 5.92 9.45
CA LEU A 230 -7.13 4.71 9.05
C LEU A 230 -5.94 5.11 8.17
N ASN A 231 -4.72 4.82 8.61
CA ASN A 231 -3.53 5.10 7.81
C ASN A 231 -2.77 3.80 7.52
N VAL A 232 -2.74 3.42 6.26
CA VAL A 232 -1.99 2.26 5.74
C VAL A 232 -0.87 2.68 4.78
N GLY A 233 -0.65 4.01 4.65
CA GLY A 233 0.46 4.57 3.91
C GLY A 233 1.75 4.61 4.73
N ARG A 234 2.18 5.80 5.10
CA ARG A 234 3.37 6.02 5.94
C ARG A 234 3.00 6.82 7.19
N GLY A 235 3.61 6.48 8.34
CA GLY A 235 3.40 7.21 9.60
C GLY A 235 3.74 8.69 9.50
N THR A 236 4.70 9.05 8.66
CA THR A 236 5.09 10.45 8.42
C THR A 236 4.01 11.32 7.76
N ALA A 237 2.88 10.77 7.35
CA ALA A 237 1.76 11.53 6.80
C ALA A 237 0.85 12.15 7.88
N ILE A 238 1.06 11.77 9.15
CA ILE A 238 0.37 12.28 10.35
C ILE A 238 1.36 12.97 11.27
#